data_ff39f9b06319d5cd80e685c521b1235d
#
_entry.id   ff39f9b06319d5cd80e685c521b1235d
#
_cell.length_a   1.000
_cell.length_b   1.000
_cell.length_c   1.000
_cell.angle_alpha   90.00
_cell.angle_beta   90.00
_cell.angle_gamma   90.00
#
_symmetry.space_group_name_H-M   'P 1'
#
loop_
_entity.id
_entity.type
_entity.pdbx_description
1 polymer ?
#
loop_
_entity_poly.entity_id
_entity_poly.type
_entity_poly.pdbx_seq_one_letter_code
_entity_poly.pdbx_strand_id
1 'polypeptide(L)'
;MKTVKIFALAALSLLCACNNFKLQTDYKYESSPLDPHIKMNAWEYMNSREDLSEMVEAVEYTGMQDYYTQTSRTITYLFLNNTAIMNFKTAHAQVEKIYYCDRDEVERLLLYHMVVGEYHSLNQKLPVEPIYVKTLLEGEWGLMTLKVNKSSSNSIGYPIANGNIVANEKGSNFNSRRSSSVSSNIMPTNGVIHIMNDYAMYRKTYTDVTPY
;
A
#
# COMPACT_ATOMS: atom_id res chain seq x y z
N MET A 1 24.56 23.14 -64.03
CA MET A 1 23.09 23.11 -63.86
C MET A 1 22.49 21.73 -63.53
N LYS A 2 23.07 20.60 -63.95
CA LYS A 2 22.52 19.25 -63.61
C LYS A 2 22.71 18.86 -62.15
N THR A 3 23.83 19.22 -61.50
CA THR A 3 24.14 18.90 -60.11
C THR A 3 23.24 19.63 -59.11
N VAL A 4 22.88 20.88 -59.35
CA VAL A 4 21.97 21.65 -58.46
C VAL A 4 20.54 21.06 -58.43
N LYS A 5 20.06 20.50 -59.58
CA LYS A 5 18.75 19.86 -59.66
C LYS A 5 18.69 18.56 -58.86
N ILE A 6 19.79 17.81 -58.78
CA ILE A 6 19.89 16.55 -58.03
C ILE A 6 19.85 16.83 -56.51
N PHE A 7 20.57 17.87 -56.07
CA PHE A 7 20.53 18.27 -54.63
C PHE A 7 19.17 18.81 -54.21
N ALA A 8 18.49 19.56 -55.08
CA ALA A 8 17.13 20.03 -54.79
C ALA A 8 16.12 18.90 -54.68
N LEU A 9 16.25 17.86 -55.53
CA LEU A 9 15.35 16.69 -55.48
C LEU A 9 15.61 15.82 -54.26
N ALA A 10 16.88 15.66 -53.84
CA ALA A 10 17.24 14.94 -52.63
C ALA A 10 16.79 15.66 -51.35
N ALA A 11 16.86 17.01 -51.32
CA ALA A 11 16.34 17.79 -50.19
C ALA A 11 14.82 17.74 -50.08
N LEU A 12 14.10 17.67 -51.21
CA LEU A 12 12.63 17.55 -51.19
C LEU A 12 12.14 16.18 -50.71
N SER A 13 12.88 15.12 -50.99
CA SER A 13 12.54 13.76 -50.53
C SER A 13 12.78 13.59 -48.98
N LEU A 14 13.72 14.32 -48.43
CA LEU A 14 13.98 14.33 -46.97
C LEU A 14 12.87 15.05 -46.19
N LEU A 15 12.21 16.06 -46.82
CA LEU A 15 11.08 16.76 -46.20
C LEU A 15 9.80 15.94 -46.17
N CYS A 16 9.62 14.99 -47.10
CA CYS A 16 8.45 14.10 -47.10
C CYS A 16 8.57 12.92 -46.12
N ALA A 17 9.76 12.60 -45.60
CA ALA A 17 9.96 11.47 -44.68
C ALA A 17 9.49 11.78 -43.28
N CYS A 18 9.30 13.05 -42.90
CA CYS A 18 8.88 13.43 -41.54
C CYS A 18 7.37 13.34 -41.28
N ASN A 19 6.53 13.12 -42.32
CA ASN A 19 5.07 13.13 -42.15
C ASN A 19 4.45 11.81 -41.67
N ASN A 20 5.27 10.76 -41.45
CA ASN A 20 4.76 9.46 -41.02
C ASN A 20 5.08 9.14 -39.55
N PHE A 21 5.73 10.03 -38.84
CA PHE A 21 5.92 9.86 -37.39
C PHE A 21 4.70 10.44 -36.67
N LYS A 22 3.88 9.58 -36.09
CA LYS A 22 2.82 10.01 -35.18
C LYS A 22 3.45 10.76 -34.03
N LEU A 23 3.10 12.01 -33.88
CA LEU A 23 3.50 12.80 -32.73
C LEU A 23 2.80 12.24 -31.49
N GLN A 24 3.41 12.39 -30.33
CA GLN A 24 2.84 11.93 -29.06
C GLN A 24 1.47 12.57 -28.77
N THR A 25 1.17 13.71 -29.37
CA THR A 25 -0.14 14.38 -29.34
C THR A 25 -1.22 13.69 -30.16
N ASP A 26 -0.84 12.81 -31.10
CA ASP A 26 -1.79 12.06 -31.95
C ASP A 26 -2.30 10.78 -31.27
N TYR A 27 -1.71 10.43 -30.13
CA TYR A 27 -2.19 9.34 -29.31
C TYR A 27 -3.23 9.88 -28.33
N LYS A 28 -4.49 9.55 -28.56
CA LYS A 28 -5.51 9.71 -27.54
C LYS A 28 -5.16 8.77 -26.39
N TYR A 29 -4.68 9.33 -25.30
CA TYR A 29 -4.51 8.58 -24.07
C TYR A 29 -5.90 8.23 -23.53
N GLU A 30 -6.34 7.01 -23.75
CA GLU A 30 -7.47 6.44 -23.01
C GLU A 30 -6.90 5.89 -21.71
N SER A 31 -7.15 6.62 -20.64
CA SER A 31 -6.85 6.07 -19.32
C SER A 31 -7.77 4.86 -19.13
N SER A 32 -7.19 3.68 -19.14
CA SER A 32 -7.86 2.48 -18.62
C SER A 32 -7.54 2.41 -17.12
N PRO A 33 -8.38 2.94 -16.24
CA PRO A 33 -8.19 2.74 -14.81
C PRO A 33 -8.31 1.24 -14.56
N LEU A 34 -7.25 0.63 -14.06
CA LEU A 34 -7.31 -0.75 -13.60
C LEU A 34 -8.38 -0.81 -12.51
N ASP A 35 -9.39 -1.64 -12.72
CA ASP A 35 -10.41 -1.87 -11.71
C ASP A 35 -9.74 -2.49 -10.46
N PRO A 36 -9.76 -1.81 -9.31
CA PRO A 36 -9.15 -2.32 -8.10
C PRO A 36 -9.94 -3.48 -7.47
N HIS A 37 -11.16 -3.74 -7.94
CA HIS A 37 -12.04 -4.75 -7.38
C HIS A 37 -11.65 -6.15 -7.80
N ILE A 38 -11.60 -7.04 -6.84
CA ILE A 38 -11.35 -8.47 -7.05
C ILE A 38 -12.55 -9.29 -6.54
N LYS A 39 -12.81 -10.44 -7.18
CA LYS A 39 -13.92 -11.34 -6.83
C LYS A 39 -13.57 -12.34 -5.72
N MET A 40 -12.67 -11.95 -4.83
CA MET A 40 -12.19 -12.74 -3.70
C MET A 40 -12.42 -11.96 -2.42
N ASN A 41 -12.62 -12.65 -1.30
CA ASN A 41 -12.51 -12.02 0.01
C ASN A 41 -11.03 -11.84 0.42
N ALA A 42 -10.78 -11.18 1.55
CA ALA A 42 -9.42 -10.88 2.01
C ALA A 42 -8.60 -12.16 2.31
N TRP A 43 -9.26 -13.21 2.84
CA TRP A 43 -8.62 -14.49 3.12
C TRP A 43 -8.23 -15.25 1.83
N GLU A 44 -9.15 -15.31 0.88
CA GLU A 44 -8.89 -15.95 -0.42
C GLU A 44 -7.76 -15.24 -1.17
N TYR A 45 -7.75 -13.89 -1.15
CA TYR A 45 -6.68 -13.12 -1.75
C TYR A 45 -5.33 -13.38 -1.08
N MET A 46 -5.29 -13.43 0.25
CA MET A 46 -4.06 -13.73 1.00
C MET A 46 -3.49 -15.08 0.59
N ASN A 47 -4.32 -16.12 0.52
CA ASN A 47 -3.92 -17.47 0.14
C ASN A 47 -3.50 -17.61 -1.34
N SER A 48 -3.93 -16.69 -2.20
CA SER A 48 -3.56 -16.71 -3.62
C SER A 48 -2.15 -16.17 -3.91
N ARG A 49 -1.43 -15.70 -2.87
CA ARG A 49 -0.17 -14.98 -3.02
C ARG A 49 0.95 -15.60 -2.22
N GLU A 50 2.03 -15.95 -2.93
CA GLU A 50 3.24 -16.52 -2.32
C GLU A 50 3.95 -15.52 -1.38
N ASP A 51 3.94 -14.23 -1.71
CA ASP A 51 4.57 -13.19 -0.88
C ASP A 51 3.83 -12.87 0.42
N LEU A 52 2.68 -13.50 0.67
CA LEU A 52 1.88 -13.41 1.90
C LEU A 52 1.84 -14.74 2.69
N SER A 53 2.60 -15.76 2.29
CA SER A 53 2.55 -17.10 2.91
C SER A 53 2.87 -17.08 4.40
N GLU A 54 3.80 -16.25 4.86
CA GLU A 54 4.12 -16.09 6.29
C GLU A 54 2.96 -15.44 7.06
N MET A 55 2.19 -14.55 6.43
CA MET A 55 0.98 -13.98 7.04
C MET A 55 -0.13 -15.01 7.13
N VAL A 56 -0.28 -15.88 6.12
CA VAL A 56 -1.21 -17.03 6.19
C VAL A 56 -0.86 -17.90 7.40
N GLU A 57 0.41 -18.28 7.58
CA GLU A 57 0.86 -19.06 8.74
C GLU A 57 0.52 -18.34 10.06
N ALA A 58 0.69 -17.01 10.14
CA ALA A 58 0.38 -16.23 11.34
C ALA A 58 -1.12 -16.24 11.66
N VAL A 59 -1.98 -16.09 10.65
CA VAL A 59 -3.43 -16.13 10.80
C VAL A 59 -3.92 -17.51 11.21
N GLU A 60 -3.36 -18.57 10.62
CA GLU A 60 -3.68 -19.96 10.99
C GLU A 60 -3.23 -20.29 12.41
N TYR A 61 -2.02 -19.87 12.78
CA TYR A 61 -1.47 -20.07 14.12
C TYR A 61 -2.34 -19.42 15.21
N THR A 62 -2.88 -18.24 14.95
CA THR A 62 -3.76 -17.52 15.88
C THR A 62 -5.23 -17.97 15.78
N GLY A 63 -5.64 -18.65 14.70
CA GLY A 63 -7.03 -19.04 14.47
C GLY A 63 -7.92 -17.87 14.06
N MET A 64 -7.35 -16.83 13.42
CA MET A 64 -8.05 -15.58 13.11
C MET A 64 -8.65 -15.51 11.71
N GLN A 65 -8.86 -16.62 11.01
CA GLN A 65 -9.37 -16.67 9.64
C GLN A 65 -10.71 -15.94 9.49
N ASP A 66 -11.60 -16.03 10.50
CA ASP A 66 -12.92 -15.40 10.49
C ASP A 66 -12.87 -13.88 10.35
N TYR A 67 -11.80 -13.24 10.85
CA TYR A 67 -11.61 -11.80 10.69
C TYR A 67 -11.40 -11.38 9.24
N TYR A 68 -10.86 -12.26 8.42
CA TYR A 68 -10.54 -12.01 7.00
C TYR A 68 -11.63 -12.49 6.04
N THR A 69 -12.60 -13.28 6.52
CA THR A 69 -13.74 -13.74 5.72
C THR A 69 -15.03 -12.96 6.02
N GLN A 70 -15.09 -12.24 7.15
CA GLN A 70 -16.27 -11.54 7.63
C GLN A 70 -16.72 -10.43 6.66
N THR A 71 -18.04 -10.19 6.61
CA THR A 71 -18.67 -9.14 5.79
C THR A 71 -19.55 -8.20 6.63
N SER A 72 -19.55 -8.35 7.95
CA SER A 72 -20.42 -7.58 8.87
C SER A 72 -20.02 -6.10 9.00
N ARG A 73 -18.77 -5.78 8.68
CA ARG A 73 -18.23 -4.42 8.70
C ARG A 73 -17.12 -4.28 7.67
N THR A 74 -16.93 -3.07 7.17
CA THR A 74 -15.82 -2.76 6.25
C THR A 74 -14.52 -2.62 7.04
N ILE A 75 -13.50 -3.33 6.62
CA ILE A 75 -12.15 -3.31 7.20
C ILE A 75 -11.14 -2.91 6.12
N THR A 76 -10.20 -2.08 6.50
CA THR A 76 -8.96 -1.88 5.75
C THR A 76 -7.89 -2.78 6.33
N TYR A 77 -7.47 -3.76 5.56
CA TYR A 77 -6.46 -4.74 5.93
C TYR A 77 -5.08 -4.25 5.50
N LEU A 78 -4.16 -4.12 6.44
CA LEU A 78 -2.74 -3.86 6.18
C LEU A 78 -2.02 -5.20 6.17
N PHE A 79 -1.97 -5.85 5.03
CA PHE A 79 -1.33 -7.16 4.89
C PHE A 79 0.17 -7.05 5.03
N LEU A 80 0.76 -7.91 5.82
CA LEU A 80 2.19 -7.99 6.05
C LEU A 80 2.79 -9.00 5.07
N ASN A 81 3.68 -8.56 4.18
CA ASN A 81 4.37 -9.49 3.32
C ASN A 81 5.40 -10.32 4.10
N ASN A 82 5.98 -11.33 3.46
CA ASN A 82 6.94 -12.23 4.10
C ASN A 82 8.12 -11.49 4.75
N THR A 83 8.57 -10.38 4.16
CA THR A 83 9.61 -9.53 4.74
C THR A 83 9.15 -8.86 6.03
N ALA A 84 7.92 -8.36 6.06
CA ALA A 84 7.35 -7.71 7.24
C ALA A 84 7.20 -8.69 8.42
N ILE A 85 6.72 -9.91 8.16
CA ILE A 85 6.60 -10.97 9.17
C ILE A 85 8.00 -11.42 9.64
N MET A 86 8.97 -11.55 8.75
CA MET A 86 10.36 -11.86 9.12
C MET A 86 10.94 -10.78 10.03
N ASN A 87 10.72 -9.49 9.73
CA ASN A 87 11.17 -8.39 10.56
C ASN A 87 10.54 -8.44 11.97
N PHE A 88 9.26 -8.80 12.06
CA PHE A 88 8.57 -8.99 13.34
C PHE A 88 9.19 -10.15 14.13
N LYS A 89 9.32 -11.33 13.53
CA LYS A 89 9.94 -12.51 14.18
C LYS A 89 11.34 -12.21 14.71
N THR A 90 12.15 -11.53 13.92
CA THR A 90 13.51 -11.15 14.30
C THR A 90 13.53 -10.16 15.48
N ALA A 91 12.64 -9.18 15.46
CA ALA A 91 12.61 -8.13 16.50
C ALA A 91 12.07 -8.61 17.84
N HIS A 92 11.16 -9.59 17.85
CA HIS A 92 10.43 -10.01 19.05
C HIS A 92 10.94 -11.32 19.65
N ALA A 93 11.30 -12.29 18.85
CA ALA A 93 11.66 -13.61 19.34
C ALA A 93 12.96 -14.19 18.76
N GLN A 94 13.53 -13.56 17.73
CA GLN A 94 14.70 -14.07 16.99
C GLN A 94 14.52 -15.51 16.48
N VAL A 95 13.31 -15.83 16.02
CA VAL A 95 12.91 -17.17 15.59
C VAL A 95 12.66 -17.23 14.09
N GLU A 96 12.80 -18.42 13.50
CA GLU A 96 12.57 -18.63 12.08
C GLU A 96 11.08 -18.76 11.75
N LYS A 97 10.29 -19.35 12.64
CA LYS A 97 8.89 -19.67 12.40
C LYS A 97 7.97 -18.90 13.35
N ILE A 98 6.81 -18.44 12.82
CA ILE A 98 5.87 -17.63 13.55
C ILE A 98 5.27 -18.34 14.79
N TYR A 99 5.10 -19.65 14.72
CA TYR A 99 4.55 -20.45 15.83
C TYR A 99 5.50 -20.62 17.02
N TYR A 100 6.74 -20.13 16.95
CA TYR A 100 7.63 -19.97 18.10
C TYR A 100 7.52 -18.59 18.77
N CYS A 101 6.81 -17.64 18.14
CA CYS A 101 6.48 -16.40 18.79
C CYS A 101 5.37 -16.59 19.83
N ASP A 102 5.27 -15.66 20.78
CA ASP A 102 4.12 -15.61 21.69
C ASP A 102 2.84 -15.40 20.88
N ARG A 103 1.84 -16.25 21.11
CA ARG A 103 0.59 -16.23 20.34
C ARG A 103 -0.18 -14.91 20.52
N ASP A 104 -0.19 -14.37 21.75
CA ASP A 104 -0.90 -13.14 22.06
C ASP A 104 -0.21 -11.93 21.40
N GLU A 105 1.12 -11.98 21.22
CA GLU A 105 1.85 -10.95 20.46
C GLU A 105 1.53 -11.00 18.96
N VAL A 106 1.43 -12.21 18.40
CA VAL A 106 1.03 -12.40 16.98
C VAL A 106 -0.42 -11.95 16.77
N GLU A 107 -1.33 -12.30 17.69
CA GLU A 107 -2.72 -11.86 17.65
C GLU A 107 -2.82 -10.32 17.71
N ARG A 108 -2.10 -9.68 18.64
CA ARG A 108 -2.02 -8.21 18.72
C ARG A 108 -1.46 -7.58 17.44
N LEU A 109 -0.43 -8.19 16.84
CA LEU A 109 0.09 -7.74 15.57
C LEU A 109 -1.00 -7.74 14.49
N LEU A 110 -1.73 -8.85 14.34
CA LEU A 110 -2.77 -8.99 13.33
C LEU A 110 -3.93 -8.03 13.57
N LEU A 111 -4.42 -7.91 14.82
CA LEU A 111 -5.50 -6.97 15.18
C LEU A 111 -5.10 -5.52 14.94
N TYR A 112 -3.84 -5.16 15.19
CA TYR A 112 -3.32 -3.82 14.93
C TYR A 112 -3.30 -3.48 13.43
N HIS A 113 -3.15 -4.47 12.55
CA HIS A 113 -3.12 -4.30 11.11
C HIS A 113 -4.51 -4.43 10.44
N MET A 114 -5.57 -4.45 11.23
CA MET A 114 -6.97 -4.40 10.77
C MET A 114 -7.61 -3.09 11.21
N VAL A 115 -7.77 -2.15 10.29
CA VAL A 115 -8.31 -0.80 10.54
C VAL A 115 -9.81 -0.80 10.27
N VAL A 116 -10.59 -0.29 11.21
CA VAL A 116 -12.05 -0.17 11.07
C VAL A 116 -12.39 0.95 10.10
N GLY A 117 -13.07 0.61 9.02
CA GLY A 117 -13.47 1.55 7.97
C GLY A 117 -12.78 1.29 6.64
N GLU A 118 -13.15 2.09 5.66
CA GLU A 118 -12.65 2.01 4.29
C GLU A 118 -11.70 3.17 4.02
N TYR A 119 -10.42 2.86 3.90
CA TYR A 119 -9.36 3.83 3.64
C TYR A 119 -8.55 3.40 2.43
N HIS A 120 -8.62 4.19 1.35
CA HIS A 120 -7.83 3.98 0.14
C HIS A 120 -7.50 5.33 -0.52
N SER A 121 -6.48 5.38 -1.35
CA SER A 121 -6.00 6.63 -1.96
C SER A 121 -6.93 7.18 -3.05
N LEU A 122 -7.92 6.38 -3.48
CA LEU A 122 -8.86 6.75 -4.55
C LEU A 122 -10.04 7.59 -4.05
N ASN A 123 -10.25 7.70 -2.74
CA ASN A 123 -11.27 8.54 -2.14
C ASN A 123 -10.65 9.63 -1.24
N GLN A 124 -11.49 10.57 -0.79
CA GLN A 124 -11.06 11.68 0.05
C GLN A 124 -10.92 11.34 1.55
N LYS A 125 -11.30 10.12 1.95
CA LYS A 125 -11.26 9.72 3.36
C LYS A 125 -9.83 9.56 3.89
N LEU A 126 -8.86 9.31 3.00
CA LEU A 126 -7.46 9.21 3.37
C LEU A 126 -6.68 10.41 2.81
N PRO A 127 -6.45 11.45 3.63
CA PRO A 127 -5.73 12.64 3.23
C PRO A 127 -4.20 12.43 3.20
N VAL A 128 -3.48 13.45 2.73
CA VAL A 128 -2.02 13.51 2.79
C VAL A 128 -1.50 13.81 4.20
N GLU A 129 -2.33 14.45 5.02
CA GLU A 129 -2.04 14.66 6.44
C GLU A 129 -2.41 13.40 7.23
N PRO A 130 -1.61 13.00 8.23
CA PRO A 130 -1.93 11.84 9.05
C PRO A 130 -3.24 12.03 9.82
N ILE A 131 -4.12 11.04 9.73
CA ILE A 131 -5.35 10.98 10.53
C ILE A 131 -5.29 9.81 11.49
N TYR A 132 -5.88 9.98 12.69
CA TYR A 132 -6.05 8.89 13.63
C TYR A 132 -7.17 7.96 13.18
N VAL A 133 -6.88 6.67 13.21
CA VAL A 133 -7.83 5.59 12.86
C VAL A 133 -7.88 4.56 13.98
N LYS A 134 -9.01 3.87 14.09
CA LYS A 134 -9.17 2.75 15.03
C LYS A 134 -8.80 1.45 14.35
N THR A 135 -7.97 0.65 15.02
CA THR A 135 -7.72 -0.73 14.65
C THR A 135 -8.68 -1.67 15.38
N LEU A 136 -8.62 -2.97 15.10
CA LEU A 136 -9.36 -3.97 15.88
C LEU A 136 -8.70 -4.27 17.21
N LEU A 137 -7.44 -3.88 17.41
CA LEU A 137 -6.80 -3.94 18.72
C LEU A 137 -7.44 -2.90 19.63
N GLU A 138 -7.99 -3.32 20.74
CA GLU A 138 -8.68 -2.43 21.67
C GLU A 138 -7.69 -1.65 22.55
N GLY A 139 -8.20 -0.54 23.10
CA GLY A 139 -7.45 0.33 24.01
C GLY A 139 -6.46 1.27 23.30
N GLU A 140 -5.57 1.86 24.10
CA GLU A 140 -4.58 2.81 23.61
C GLU A 140 -3.57 2.20 22.63
N TRP A 141 -3.30 0.90 22.77
CA TRP A 141 -2.39 0.15 21.90
C TRP A 141 -2.91 -0.05 20.48
N GLY A 142 -4.21 0.13 20.29
CA GLY A 142 -4.87 0.06 18.99
C GLY A 142 -4.89 1.37 18.21
N LEU A 143 -4.28 2.45 18.75
CA LEU A 143 -4.23 3.72 18.07
C LEU A 143 -3.21 3.69 16.93
N MET A 144 -3.64 4.08 15.74
CA MET A 144 -2.80 4.16 14.55
C MET A 144 -3.06 5.49 13.83
N THR A 145 -2.08 5.98 13.10
CA THR A 145 -2.31 7.02 12.11
C THR A 145 -2.15 6.45 10.70
N LEU A 146 -3.01 6.88 9.79
CA LEU A 146 -2.90 6.59 8.36
C LEU A 146 -2.84 7.88 7.56
N LYS A 147 -2.10 7.83 6.46
CA LYS A 147 -2.09 8.87 5.43
C LYS A 147 -1.75 8.27 4.07
N VAL A 148 -2.04 9.02 3.02
CA VAL A 148 -1.48 8.74 1.69
C VAL A 148 -0.22 9.58 1.49
N ASN A 149 0.86 8.94 1.08
CA ASN A 149 2.09 9.64 0.73
C ASN A 149 2.02 10.03 -0.76
N LYS A 150 1.63 11.27 -1.03
CA LYS A 150 1.66 11.83 -2.39
C LYS A 150 3.00 12.53 -2.56
N SER A 151 3.88 11.98 -3.39
CA SER A 151 5.11 12.67 -3.74
C SER A 151 4.78 13.97 -4.48
N SER A 152 5.24 15.09 -3.97
CA SER A 152 5.16 16.39 -4.65
C SER A 152 6.28 16.60 -5.66
N SER A 153 7.16 15.63 -5.83
CA SER A 153 8.33 15.75 -6.69
C SER A 153 7.95 15.54 -8.15
N ASN A 154 7.52 16.60 -8.76
CA ASN A 154 7.36 16.70 -10.20
C ASN A 154 8.38 17.65 -10.80
N SER A 155 9.53 17.16 -11.10
CA SER A 155 10.44 17.89 -12.02
C SER A 155 9.88 17.99 -13.44
N ILE A 156 8.77 17.30 -13.77
CA ILE A 156 8.29 17.16 -15.15
C ILE A 156 6.75 17.34 -15.30
N GLY A 157 6.01 17.72 -14.25
CA GLY A 157 4.58 18.09 -14.38
C GLY A 157 3.57 16.96 -14.62
N TYR A 158 3.94 15.69 -14.46
CA TYR A 158 2.99 14.58 -14.57
C TYR A 158 2.13 14.42 -13.31
N PRO A 159 0.83 14.09 -13.47
CA PRO A 159 0.00 13.77 -12.32
C PRO A 159 0.60 12.58 -11.60
N ILE A 160 0.79 12.74 -10.30
CA ILE A 160 1.42 11.74 -9.47
C ILE A 160 0.48 10.55 -9.33
N ALA A 161 1.00 9.39 -9.65
CA ALA A 161 0.34 8.13 -9.36
C ALA A 161 -0.04 8.06 -7.88
N ASN A 162 -1.16 7.41 -7.58
CA ASN A 162 -1.64 7.16 -6.22
C ASN A 162 -0.49 6.71 -5.32
N GLY A 163 -0.18 7.52 -4.32
CA GLY A 163 0.94 7.26 -3.43
C GLY A 163 0.69 6.08 -2.50
N ASN A 164 1.75 5.61 -1.87
CA ASN A 164 1.66 4.54 -0.89
C ASN A 164 0.87 4.99 0.34
N ILE A 165 0.22 4.03 0.98
CA ILE A 165 -0.40 4.21 2.29
C ILE A 165 0.69 4.08 3.35
N VAL A 166 0.69 4.98 4.31
CA VAL A 166 1.66 5.02 5.40
C VAL A 166 0.94 4.92 6.72
N ALA A 167 1.34 3.94 7.51
CA ALA A 167 0.91 3.75 8.90
C ALA A 167 1.96 4.33 9.84
N ASN A 168 1.53 5.02 10.90
CA ASN A 168 2.36 5.61 11.94
C ASN A 168 3.44 6.58 11.42
N GLU A 169 3.02 7.59 10.65
CA GLU A 169 3.93 8.61 10.14
C GLU A 169 4.62 9.35 11.30
N LYS A 170 5.90 9.64 11.12
CA LYS A 170 6.71 10.38 12.08
C LYS A 170 6.09 11.76 12.35
N GLY A 171 5.97 12.12 13.61
CA GLY A 171 5.38 13.40 14.06
C GLY A 171 3.91 13.30 14.44
N SER A 172 3.18 12.27 14.03
CA SER A 172 1.80 12.00 14.45
C SER A 172 1.71 11.01 15.62
N ASN A 173 2.74 10.18 15.77
CA ASN A 173 2.86 9.19 16.85
C ASN A 173 4.34 8.86 17.03
N PHE A 174 5.04 9.61 17.85
CA PHE A 174 6.50 9.79 17.84
C PHE A 174 7.35 8.54 17.91
N ASN A 175 6.93 7.53 18.64
CA ASN A 175 7.74 6.32 18.87
C ASN A 175 7.13 5.08 18.25
N SER A 176 6.05 5.24 17.53
CA SER A 176 5.42 4.12 16.84
C SER A 176 6.25 3.71 15.63
N ARG A 177 6.36 2.40 15.43
CA ARG A 177 7.02 1.88 14.25
C ARG A 177 6.19 2.21 13.02
N ARG A 178 6.83 2.94 12.10
CA ARG A 178 6.24 3.34 10.81
C ARG A 178 6.32 2.20 9.82
N SER A 179 5.29 2.04 9.02
CA SER A 179 5.29 1.16 7.86
C SER A 179 4.67 1.84 6.64
N SER A 180 5.02 1.39 5.46
CA SER A 180 4.45 1.87 4.21
C SER A 180 4.09 0.72 3.27
N SER A 181 3.04 0.92 2.48
CA SER A 181 2.61 -0.09 1.52
C SER A 181 3.55 -0.15 0.30
N VAL A 182 3.74 -1.36 -0.21
CA VAL A 182 4.37 -1.65 -1.52
C VAL A 182 3.33 -1.87 -2.61
N SER A 183 2.12 -2.28 -2.21
CA SER A 183 0.94 -2.37 -3.08
C SER A 183 -0.27 -1.85 -2.33
N SER A 184 -1.16 -1.13 -3.02
CA SER A 184 -2.28 -0.44 -2.38
C SER A 184 -3.54 -0.52 -3.20
N ASN A 185 -4.69 -0.26 -2.54
CA ASN A 185 -6.00 -0.12 -3.17
C ASN A 185 -6.51 -1.40 -3.84
N ILE A 186 -6.20 -2.56 -3.29
CA ILE A 186 -6.82 -3.82 -3.70
C ILE A 186 -8.15 -3.92 -2.97
N MET A 187 -9.25 -4.10 -3.70
CA MET A 187 -10.61 -4.09 -3.15
C MET A 187 -11.24 -5.48 -3.22
N PRO A 188 -11.03 -6.33 -2.21
CA PRO A 188 -11.75 -7.58 -2.06
C PRO A 188 -13.24 -7.33 -1.75
N THR A 189 -14.04 -8.39 -1.76
CA THR A 189 -15.49 -8.29 -1.51
C THR A 189 -15.85 -7.82 -0.11
N ASN A 190 -14.92 -7.80 0.83
CA ASN A 190 -15.15 -7.49 2.24
C ASN A 190 -14.25 -6.38 2.81
N GLY A 191 -13.64 -5.55 1.97
CA GLY A 191 -12.85 -4.43 2.47
C GLY A 191 -11.85 -3.82 1.50
N VAL A 192 -10.76 -3.33 2.03
CA VAL A 192 -9.63 -2.78 1.27
C VAL A 192 -8.34 -3.42 1.76
N ILE A 193 -7.43 -3.76 0.86
CA ILE A 193 -6.13 -4.34 1.19
C ILE A 193 -5.01 -3.39 0.74
N HIS A 194 -4.04 -3.20 1.63
CA HIS A 194 -2.73 -2.63 1.34
C HIS A 194 -1.66 -3.58 1.80
N ILE A 195 -0.69 -3.91 0.95
CA ILE A 195 0.41 -4.82 1.29
C ILE A 195 1.58 -3.98 1.80
N MET A 196 2.01 -4.26 3.02
CA MET A 196 3.08 -3.57 3.73
C MET A 196 4.36 -4.39 3.68
N ASN A 197 5.51 -3.73 3.55
CA ASN A 197 6.83 -4.38 3.55
C ASN A 197 7.51 -4.38 4.92
N ASP A 198 6.87 -3.77 5.90
CA ASP A 198 7.28 -3.82 7.31
C ASP A 198 6.03 -3.78 8.19
N TYR A 199 6.16 -4.19 9.45
CA TYR A 199 5.05 -4.11 10.37
C TYR A 199 4.99 -2.73 11.04
N ALA A 200 3.78 -2.25 11.29
CA ALA A 200 3.54 -1.08 12.13
C ALA A 200 3.33 -1.51 13.59
N MET A 201 3.71 -0.68 14.53
CA MET A 201 3.48 -0.94 15.95
C MET A 201 3.36 0.38 16.69
N TYR A 202 2.34 0.49 17.54
CA TYR A 202 2.25 1.58 18.50
C TYR A 202 3.31 1.42 19.59
N ARG A 203 3.98 2.51 19.93
CA ARG A 203 4.85 2.60 21.10
C ARG A 203 4.50 3.85 21.88
N LYS A 204 4.12 3.67 23.13
CA LYS A 204 3.95 4.78 24.05
C LYS A 204 5.31 5.38 24.38
N THR A 205 5.45 6.69 24.21
CA THR A 205 6.62 7.41 24.75
C THR A 205 6.44 7.65 26.23
N TYR A 206 7.52 7.63 26.99
CA TYR A 206 7.54 8.10 28.37
C TYR A 206 7.21 9.60 28.51
N THR A 207 7.18 10.34 27.40
CA THR A 207 6.81 11.75 27.33
C THR A 207 5.32 11.99 27.09
N ASP A 208 4.54 10.96 26.79
CA ASP A 208 3.08 11.01 26.76
C ASP A 208 2.50 10.95 28.19
N VAL A 209 3.12 11.66 29.11
CA VAL A 209 2.51 11.99 30.39
C VAL A 209 1.38 12.96 30.04
N THR A 210 0.15 12.44 30.05
CA THR A 210 -1.05 13.29 29.97
C THR A 210 -0.85 14.48 30.90
N PRO A 211 -0.97 15.71 30.41
CA PRO A 211 -1.13 16.84 31.31
C PRO A 211 -2.44 16.60 32.08
N TYR A 212 -2.39 16.75 33.37
CA TYR A 212 -3.49 16.64 34.32
C TYR A 212 -4.68 17.49 33.92
#